data_b4b787d135da448e961d86eb64d524a2
#
_entry.id   b4b787d135da448e961d86eb64d524a2
#
_cell.length_a   1.000
_cell.length_b   1.000
_cell.length_c   1.000
_cell.angle_alpha   90.00
_cell.angle_beta   90.00
_cell.angle_gamma   90.00
#
_symmetry.space_group_name_H-M   'P 1'
#
loop_
_entity.id
_entity.type
_entity.pdbx_description
1 polymer ?
#
loop_
_entity_poly.entity_id
_entity_poly.type
_entity_poly.pdbx_seq_one_letter_code
_entity_poly.pdbx_strand_id
1 'polypeptide(L)'
;MLLRRAPQSPRAAIAHLAGLQAQAPLAPYVGLWTRLAGFAHNDLKNLLSERTVVRAHLMRNTVHLVTAADFLSFRPLFQPLMERALSGNSAAPAAAAAPASRRRACLRRPGRRPRCAH
;
A
#
# COMPACT_ATOMS: atom_id res chain seq x y z
N MET A 1 3.77 10.91 -22.90
CA MET A 1 3.02 9.78 -22.31
C MET A 1 1.49 9.91 -22.38
N LEU A 2 0.88 11.08 -22.36
CA LEU A 2 -0.60 11.16 -22.40
C LEU A 2 -1.20 11.02 -23.81
N LEU A 3 -0.49 11.46 -24.83
CA LEU A 3 -1.00 11.42 -26.22
C LEU A 3 -0.64 10.13 -26.99
N ARG A 4 0.38 9.41 -26.53
CA ARG A 4 0.80 8.12 -27.10
C ARG A 4 1.28 7.20 -25.98
N ARG A 5 0.81 5.96 -25.98
CA ARG A 5 1.27 4.95 -25.03
C ARG A 5 2.75 4.62 -25.30
N ALA A 6 3.54 4.58 -24.24
CA ALA A 6 4.96 4.31 -24.31
C ALA A 6 5.26 2.80 -24.16
N PRO A 7 6.21 2.24 -24.92
CA PRO A 7 6.70 0.88 -24.72
C PRO A 7 7.70 0.86 -23.55
N GLN A 8 7.19 0.99 -22.34
CA GLN A 8 7.98 1.11 -21.10
C GLN A 8 7.43 0.16 -20.04
N SER A 9 8.29 -0.35 -19.16
CA SER A 9 7.83 -1.18 -18.06
C SER A 9 7.01 -0.38 -17.04
N PRO A 10 6.01 -0.99 -16.38
CA PRO A 10 5.20 -0.32 -15.37
C PRO A 10 6.04 0.28 -14.23
N ARG A 11 7.06 -0.42 -13.76
CA ARG A 11 7.98 0.08 -12.73
C ARG A 11 8.72 1.34 -13.18
N ALA A 12 9.26 1.35 -14.39
CA ALA A 12 9.96 2.50 -14.94
C ALA A 12 9.01 3.71 -15.12
N ALA A 13 7.77 3.47 -15.53
CA ALA A 13 6.75 4.51 -15.62
C ALA A 13 6.41 5.11 -14.26
N ILE A 14 6.26 4.30 -13.22
CA ILE A 14 6.00 4.74 -11.85
C ILE A 14 7.16 5.61 -11.34
N ALA A 15 8.41 5.15 -11.53
CA ALA A 15 9.60 5.92 -11.16
C ALA A 15 9.68 7.25 -11.91
N HIS A 16 9.45 7.25 -13.23
CA HIS A 16 9.47 8.46 -14.05
C HIS A 16 8.44 9.52 -13.60
N LEU A 17 7.29 9.08 -13.10
CA LEU A 17 6.23 9.96 -12.61
C LEU A 17 6.38 10.36 -11.13
N ALA A 18 7.45 9.90 -10.47
CA ALA A 18 7.62 10.03 -9.02
C ALA A 18 6.42 9.50 -8.21
N GLY A 19 5.63 8.63 -8.81
CA GLY A 19 4.46 8.00 -8.23
C GLY A 19 3.15 8.34 -8.94
N LEU A 20 2.13 7.55 -8.63
CA LEU A 20 0.76 7.70 -9.11
C LEU A 20 -0.18 7.79 -7.92
N GLN A 21 -1.15 8.69 -7.98
CA GLN A 21 -2.19 8.71 -6.95
C GLN A 21 -2.94 7.37 -6.92
N ALA A 22 -3.09 6.81 -5.74
CA ALA A 22 -3.64 5.48 -5.50
C ALA A 22 -4.73 5.47 -4.42
N GLN A 23 -5.42 6.59 -4.25
CA GLN A 23 -6.50 6.71 -3.27
C GLN A 23 -7.62 5.71 -3.59
N ALA A 24 -8.07 5.66 -4.83
CA ALA A 24 -8.93 4.60 -5.31
C ALA A 24 -8.10 3.38 -5.73
N PRO A 25 -8.50 2.15 -5.34
CA PRO A 25 -7.71 0.94 -5.62
C PRO A 25 -7.38 0.72 -7.09
N LEU A 26 -8.29 1.06 -8.00
CA LEU A 26 -8.14 0.87 -9.44
C LEU A 26 -7.46 2.04 -10.16
N ALA A 27 -7.33 3.21 -9.53
CA ALA A 27 -6.75 4.38 -10.17
C ALA A 27 -5.35 4.15 -10.75
N PRO A 28 -4.40 3.48 -10.06
CA PRO A 28 -3.09 3.20 -10.63
C PRO A 28 -3.13 2.29 -11.86
N TYR A 29 -4.05 1.32 -11.89
CA TYR A 29 -4.20 0.40 -13.02
C TYR A 29 -4.65 1.17 -14.28
N VAL A 30 -5.67 2.00 -14.14
CA VAL A 30 -6.15 2.86 -15.23
C VAL A 30 -5.05 3.86 -15.63
N GLY A 31 -4.38 4.46 -14.65
CA GLY A 31 -3.27 5.39 -14.89
C GLY A 31 -2.12 4.79 -15.68
N LEU A 32 -1.74 3.54 -15.42
CA LEU A 32 -0.72 2.82 -16.17
C LEU A 32 -1.23 2.36 -17.54
N TRP A 33 -2.45 1.82 -17.60
CA TRP A 33 -3.05 1.38 -18.84
C TRP A 33 -3.16 2.51 -19.89
N THR A 34 -3.52 3.71 -19.47
CA THR A 34 -3.61 4.87 -20.37
C THR A 34 -2.25 5.34 -20.90
N ARG A 35 -1.16 5.01 -20.23
CA ARG A 35 0.20 5.49 -20.54
C ARG A 35 1.09 4.46 -21.22
N LEU A 36 0.85 3.17 -20.96
CA LEU A 36 1.73 2.09 -21.37
C LEU A 36 1.11 1.27 -22.49
N ALA A 37 1.93 0.95 -23.50
CA ALA A 37 1.57 -0.04 -24.51
C ALA A 37 1.75 -1.44 -23.92
N GLY A 38 0.73 -2.31 -24.05
CA GLY A 38 0.82 -3.71 -23.62
C GLY A 38 0.72 -3.94 -22.10
N PHE A 39 0.31 -2.94 -21.31
CA PHE A 39 0.12 -3.11 -19.88
C PHE A 39 -1.01 -4.09 -19.57
N ALA A 40 -0.70 -5.10 -18.76
CA ALA A 40 -1.66 -6.06 -18.22
C ALA A 40 -1.86 -5.86 -16.71
N HIS A 41 -3.05 -6.20 -16.22
CA HIS A 41 -3.40 -6.09 -14.79
C HIS A 41 -2.40 -6.84 -13.88
N ASN A 42 -1.94 -8.02 -14.33
CA ASN A 42 -1.02 -8.84 -13.56
C ASN A 42 0.37 -8.21 -13.39
N ASP A 43 0.79 -7.33 -14.29
CA ASP A 43 2.10 -6.66 -14.20
C ASP A 43 2.20 -5.85 -12.91
N LEU A 44 1.18 -5.04 -12.61
CA LEU A 44 1.17 -4.27 -11.36
C LEU A 44 0.96 -5.15 -10.13
N LYS A 45 0.12 -6.18 -10.24
CA LYS A 45 -0.11 -7.15 -9.16
C LYS A 45 1.20 -7.82 -8.74
N ASN A 46 2.01 -8.26 -9.70
CA ASN A 46 3.31 -8.88 -9.46
C ASN A 46 4.27 -7.91 -8.75
N LEU A 47 4.40 -6.68 -9.25
CA LEU A 47 5.25 -5.65 -8.65
C LEU A 47 4.87 -5.33 -7.20
N LEU A 48 3.57 -5.35 -6.88
CA LEU A 48 3.08 -5.17 -5.50
C LEU A 48 3.39 -6.39 -4.63
N SER A 49 3.25 -7.60 -5.15
CA SER A 49 3.56 -8.85 -4.44
C SER A 49 5.05 -8.97 -4.14
N GLU A 50 5.89 -8.58 -5.06
CA GLU A 50 7.36 -8.54 -4.94
C GLU A 50 7.85 -7.35 -4.09
N ARG A 51 6.95 -6.45 -3.69
CA ARG A 51 7.27 -5.21 -2.95
C ARG A 51 8.27 -4.30 -3.66
N THR A 52 8.43 -4.42 -4.97
CA THR A 52 9.22 -3.49 -5.79
C THR A 52 8.51 -2.15 -5.97
N VAL A 53 7.19 -2.16 -5.80
CA VAL A 53 6.30 -0.99 -5.76
C VAL A 53 5.42 -1.07 -4.53
N VAL A 54 5.17 0.05 -3.88
CA VAL A 54 4.39 0.14 -2.64
C VAL A 54 3.31 1.21 -2.72
N ARG A 55 2.22 0.99 -1.98
CA ARG A 55 1.18 2.00 -1.75
C ARG A 55 1.37 2.60 -0.38
N ALA A 56 1.55 3.91 -0.30
CA ALA A 56 1.79 4.60 0.96
C ALA A 56 1.24 6.02 0.95
N HIS A 57 0.96 6.54 2.14
CA HIS A 57 0.70 7.97 2.32
C HIS A 57 1.98 8.75 2.09
N LEU A 58 1.97 9.72 1.19
CA LEU A 58 3.10 10.57 0.84
C LEU A 58 2.63 12.01 0.59
N MET A 59 2.72 12.48 -0.64
CA MET A 59 2.41 13.85 -1.04
C MET A 59 0.98 14.25 -0.65
N ARG A 60 0.83 15.43 -0.05
CA ARG A 60 -0.45 16.02 0.38
C ARG A 60 -1.30 15.10 1.26
N ASN A 61 -0.65 14.20 2.01
CA ASN A 61 -1.31 13.21 2.87
C ASN A 61 -2.32 12.32 2.13
N THR A 62 -2.07 12.03 0.85
CA THR A 62 -2.88 11.09 0.07
C THR A 62 -2.08 9.82 -0.26
N VAL A 63 -2.81 8.74 -0.57
CA VAL A 63 -2.18 7.46 -0.92
C VAL A 63 -1.61 7.53 -2.33
N HIS A 64 -0.33 7.18 -2.46
CA HIS A 64 0.39 7.10 -3.73
C HIS A 64 0.97 5.70 -3.94
N LEU A 65 1.06 5.31 -5.19
CA LEU A 65 1.80 4.16 -5.66
C LEU A 65 3.17 4.64 -6.12
N VAL A 66 4.23 4.19 -5.48
CA VAL A 66 5.62 4.60 -5.74
C VAL A 66 6.53 3.39 -5.79
N THR A 67 7.72 3.52 -6.36
CA THR A 67 8.72 2.45 -6.22
C THR A 67 9.21 2.35 -4.77
N ALA A 68 9.67 1.18 -4.35
CA ALA A 68 10.20 1.00 -3.00
C ALA A 68 11.41 1.90 -2.73
N ALA A 69 12.25 2.14 -3.73
CA ALA A 69 13.39 3.04 -3.63
C ALA A 69 12.96 4.50 -3.42
N ASP A 70 11.99 4.97 -4.23
CA ASP A 70 11.44 6.33 -4.09
C ASP A 70 10.72 6.50 -2.76
N PHE A 71 10.02 5.46 -2.27
CA PHE A 71 9.38 5.50 -0.97
C PHE A 71 10.38 5.75 0.15
N LEU A 72 11.51 5.04 0.16
CA LEU A 72 12.56 5.23 1.17
C LEU A 72 13.17 6.64 1.12
N SER A 73 13.32 7.20 -0.08
CA SER A 73 13.84 8.55 -0.29
C SER A 73 12.84 9.63 0.11
N PHE A 74 11.56 9.44 -0.19
CA PHE A 74 10.50 10.43 0.04
C PHE A 74 9.97 10.41 1.48
N ARG A 75 9.97 9.24 2.13
CA ARG A 75 9.39 9.09 3.47
C ARG A 75 9.92 10.10 4.49
N PRO A 76 11.24 10.33 4.63
CA PRO A 76 11.77 11.32 5.57
C PRO A 76 11.30 12.74 5.28
N LEU A 77 11.11 13.10 4.00
CA LEU A 77 10.68 14.44 3.60
C LEU A 77 9.20 14.70 3.98
N PHE A 78 8.35 13.69 3.91
CA PHE A 78 6.93 13.81 4.20
C PHE A 78 6.54 13.45 5.64
N GLN A 79 7.44 12.85 6.40
CA GLN A 79 7.17 12.43 7.78
C GLN A 79 6.70 13.59 8.68
N PRO A 80 7.34 14.77 8.70
CA PRO A 80 6.89 15.88 9.55
C PRO A 80 5.48 16.38 9.19
N LEU A 81 5.11 16.33 7.91
CA LEU A 81 3.76 16.72 7.47
C LEU A 81 2.71 15.72 7.93
N MET A 82 3.02 14.43 7.90
CA MET A 82 2.14 13.38 8.37
C MET A 82 1.93 13.46 9.88
N GLU A 83 2.98 13.71 10.65
CA GLU A 83 2.90 13.88 12.10
C GLU A 83 2.04 15.09 12.49
N ARG A 84 2.18 16.21 11.79
CA ARG A 84 1.31 17.39 11.97
C ARG A 84 -0.15 17.07 11.63
N ALA A 85 -0.42 16.32 10.58
CA ALA A 85 -1.78 15.92 10.21
C ALA A 85 -2.40 15.01 11.26
N LEU A 86 -1.63 14.14 11.90
CA LEU A 86 -2.08 13.28 12.99
C LEU A 86 -2.32 14.08 14.27
N SER A 87 -1.43 15.01 14.63
CA SER A 87 -1.58 15.84 15.82
C SER A 87 -2.69 16.88 15.70
N GLY A 88 -2.96 17.38 14.49
CA GLY A 88 -4.09 18.29 14.24
C GLY A 88 -5.47 17.61 14.29
N ASN A 89 -5.53 16.29 14.20
CA ASN A 89 -6.74 15.47 14.27
C ASN A 89 -6.92 14.88 15.69
N SER A 90 -6.61 15.64 16.74
CA SER A 90 -6.67 15.21 18.14
C SER A 90 -8.09 14.88 18.68
N ALA A 91 -9.07 14.72 17.80
CA ALA A 91 -10.38 14.15 18.14
C ALA A 91 -10.47 12.63 17.87
N ALA A 92 -9.45 11.99 17.31
CA ALA A 92 -9.40 10.54 17.25
C ALA A 92 -8.79 10.03 18.57
N PRO A 93 -9.49 9.14 19.34
CA PRO A 93 -8.87 8.50 20.48
C PRO A 93 -7.59 7.84 19.98
N ALA A 94 -6.49 8.08 20.70
CA ALA A 94 -5.24 7.41 20.45
C ALA A 94 -5.54 5.92 20.24
N ALA A 95 -5.34 5.42 19.05
CA ALA A 95 -5.33 4.00 18.81
C ALA A 95 -4.19 3.49 19.69
N ALA A 96 -4.59 3.05 20.90
CA ALA A 96 -3.70 2.48 21.87
C ALA A 96 -2.89 1.46 21.10
N ALA A 97 -1.57 1.64 21.11
CA ALA A 97 -0.66 0.61 20.69
C ALA A 97 -1.12 -0.66 21.38
N ALA A 98 -1.73 -1.55 20.63
CA ALA A 98 -2.16 -2.83 21.16
C ALA A 98 -0.88 -3.46 21.70
N PRO A 99 -0.78 -3.72 23.01
CA PRO A 99 0.39 -4.39 23.52
C PRO A 99 0.46 -5.72 22.78
N ALA A 100 1.63 -6.06 22.28
CA ALA A 100 1.92 -7.39 21.77
C ALA A 100 1.76 -8.37 22.92
N SER A 101 0.51 -8.69 23.27
CA SER A 101 0.15 -9.52 24.37
C SER A 101 -0.53 -10.76 23.88
N ARG A 102 0.24 -11.82 24.03
CA ARG A 102 -0.25 -13.15 24.31
C ARG A 102 -0.98 -13.81 23.15
N ARG A 103 -0.19 -14.34 22.25
CA ARG A 103 -0.57 -15.61 21.67
C ARG A 103 -0.85 -16.56 22.83
N ARG A 104 -2.11 -16.66 23.24
CA ARG A 104 -2.54 -17.77 24.08
C ARG A 104 -2.26 -19.03 23.27
N ALA A 105 -1.22 -19.73 23.65
CA ALA A 105 -1.02 -21.10 23.22
C ALA A 105 -2.29 -21.86 23.59
N CYS A 106 -3.07 -22.19 22.59
CA CYS A 106 -4.18 -23.12 22.73
C CYS A 106 -3.55 -24.50 22.97
N LEU A 107 -3.25 -24.81 24.24
CA LEU A 107 -2.86 -26.13 24.65
C LEU A 107 -4.06 -27.06 24.35
N ARG A 108 -3.96 -27.78 23.23
CA ARG A 108 -4.83 -28.90 22.91
C ARG A 108 -4.68 -29.94 24.02
N ARG A 109 -5.68 -30.01 24.90
CA ARG A 109 -5.86 -31.17 25.76
C ARG A 109 -6.35 -32.34 24.85
N PRO A 110 -5.68 -33.49 24.79
CA PRO A 110 -6.19 -34.68 24.13
C PRO A 110 -7.35 -35.24 24.94
N GLY A 111 -8.47 -35.51 24.29
CA GLY A 111 -9.50 -36.41 24.82
C GLY A 111 -10.82 -35.76 25.26
N ARG A 112 -11.54 -35.04 24.38
CA ARG A 112 -13.01 -34.99 24.46
C ARG A 112 -13.60 -34.77 23.07
N ARG A 113 -14.44 -35.74 22.67
CA ARG A 113 -15.25 -35.66 21.43
C ARG A 113 -16.33 -34.60 21.58
N PRO A 114 -16.59 -33.78 20.55
CA PRO A 114 -17.73 -32.86 20.56
C PRO A 114 -19.03 -33.70 20.47
N ARG A 115 -19.92 -33.51 21.41
CA ARG A 115 -21.31 -33.97 21.29
C ARG A 115 -22.03 -32.88 20.48
N CYS A 116 -22.49 -33.23 19.27
CA CYS A 116 -23.52 -32.45 18.59
C CYS A 116 -24.82 -32.64 19.36
N ALA A 117 -25.41 -31.58 19.84
CA ALA A 117 -26.80 -31.56 20.30
C ALA A 117 -27.65 -30.97 19.16
N HIS A 118 -28.77 -31.66 18.90
CA HIS A 118 -29.82 -31.30 17.95
C HIS A 118 -30.45 -29.96 18.21
#